data_7172096168e5739de64367b2b3bd1415
#
_entry.id   7172096168e5739de64367b2b3bd1415
#
_cell.length_a   1.000
_cell.length_b   1.000
_cell.length_c   1.000
_cell.angle_alpha   90.00
_cell.angle_beta   90.00
_cell.angle_gamma   90.00
#
_symmetry.space_group_name_H-M   'P 1'
#
loop_
_entity.id
_entity.type
_entity.pdbx_description
1 polymer ?
#
loop_
_entity_poly.entity_id
_entity_poly.type
_entity_poly.pdbx_seq_one_letter_code
_entity_poly.pdbx_strand_id
1 'polypeptide(L)'
;MFFEFGCCYLLSYRVVQLVVLCLEEFLGEFAIMFHMNKQAKNTVCLWYEKDAQAAAEFYAATFPDSKVGAIFQAPSDFPGGKEGDVLTVEFTVCGVPCFGLNGGPFFKQSEAFSFQIATDNQEETDRYWNAIVGNGGQESACGWCKDRWGVSWQITPRVLTDALAAGGAEAKRAFDAMMTMQKIDVAAIEAARRG
;
A
#
# COMPACT_ATOMS: atom_id res chain seq x y z
N MET A 1 14.11 47.40 47.08
CA MET A 1 14.74 47.51 45.77
C MET A 1 15.02 46.09 45.22
N PHE A 2 13.94 45.36 44.95
CA PHE A 2 14.01 43.99 44.41
C PHE A 2 12.75 43.72 43.58
N PHE A 3 12.60 44.32 42.38
CA PHE A 3 11.49 44.02 41.48
C PHE A 3 11.80 44.46 40.05
N GLU A 4 12.86 43.96 39.41
CA GLU A 4 13.05 44.21 37.97
C GLU A 4 13.73 43.08 37.18
N PHE A 5 14.12 41.96 37.79
CA PHE A 5 14.80 40.89 37.05
C PHE A 5 13.90 39.76 36.52
N GLY A 6 12.61 39.72 36.87
CA GLY A 6 11.72 38.63 36.46
C GLY A 6 11.11 38.75 35.06
N CYS A 7 10.98 39.98 34.55
CA CYS A 7 10.22 40.19 33.29
C CYS A 7 11.06 39.93 32.03
N CYS A 8 12.37 40.13 32.10
CA CYS A 8 13.27 39.94 30.95
C CYS A 8 13.49 38.45 30.60
N TYR A 9 13.54 37.59 31.61
CA TYR A 9 13.73 36.15 31.41
C TYR A 9 12.51 35.45 30.82
N LEU A 10 11.29 35.88 31.16
CA LEU A 10 10.04 35.35 30.61
C LEU A 10 9.79 35.75 29.17
N LEU A 11 10.19 36.95 28.75
CA LEU A 11 10.12 37.36 27.35
C LEU A 11 11.16 36.62 26.49
N SER A 12 12.36 36.39 26.99
CA SER A 12 13.39 35.62 26.29
C SER A 12 12.97 34.17 26.06
N TYR A 13 12.33 33.52 27.05
CA TYR A 13 11.91 32.13 26.94
C TYR A 13 10.76 31.94 25.93
N ARG A 14 9.81 32.89 25.88
CA ARG A 14 8.71 32.85 24.89
C ARG A 14 9.19 33.13 23.46
N VAL A 15 10.14 34.00 23.27
CA VAL A 15 10.73 34.27 21.96
C VAL A 15 11.53 33.07 21.46
N VAL A 16 12.29 32.39 22.32
CA VAL A 16 13.00 31.16 21.96
C VAL A 16 12.03 30.01 21.62
N GLN A 17 10.96 29.85 22.39
CA GLN A 17 9.94 28.83 22.05
C GLN A 17 9.22 29.11 20.73
N LEU A 18 8.88 30.37 20.43
CA LEU A 18 8.29 30.76 19.14
C LEU A 18 9.24 30.51 17.96
N VAL A 19 10.52 30.80 18.14
CA VAL A 19 11.54 30.55 17.10
C VAL A 19 11.75 29.05 16.88
N VAL A 20 11.73 28.22 17.93
CA VAL A 20 11.84 26.77 17.82
C VAL A 20 10.61 26.19 17.09
N LEU A 21 9.41 26.61 17.45
CA LEU A 21 8.16 26.15 16.77
C LEU A 21 8.13 26.56 15.30
N CYS A 22 8.52 27.81 14.97
CA CYS A 22 8.64 28.25 13.57
C CYS A 22 9.72 27.47 12.79
N LEU A 23 10.83 27.08 13.45
CA LEU A 23 11.87 26.28 12.81
C LEU A 23 11.40 24.81 12.58
N GLU A 24 10.64 24.24 13.50
CA GLU A 24 10.07 22.90 13.33
C GLU A 24 9.02 22.86 12.22
N GLU A 25 8.12 23.86 12.13
CA GLU A 25 7.19 24.00 11.02
C GLU A 25 7.93 24.22 9.69
N PHE A 26 8.91 25.10 9.65
CA PHE A 26 9.71 25.39 8.45
C PHE A 26 10.54 24.18 8.00
N LEU A 27 11.14 23.44 8.92
CA LEU A 27 11.88 22.21 8.63
C LEU A 27 10.94 21.07 8.22
N GLY A 28 9.72 21.01 8.77
CA GLY A 28 8.68 20.08 8.35
C GLY A 28 8.21 20.33 6.91
N GLU A 29 7.92 21.60 6.57
CA GLU A 29 7.56 21.99 5.19
C GLU A 29 8.73 21.79 4.21
N PHE A 30 9.97 22.06 4.62
CA PHE A 30 11.16 21.82 3.81
C PHE A 30 11.41 20.32 3.59
N ALA A 31 11.20 19.48 4.61
CA ALA A 31 11.31 18.03 4.50
C ALA A 31 10.24 17.47 3.56
N ILE A 32 9.01 17.99 3.63
CA ILE A 32 7.91 17.65 2.71
C ILE A 32 8.25 18.10 1.29
N MET A 33 8.79 19.32 1.10
CA MET A 33 9.16 19.85 -0.22
C MET A 33 10.35 19.11 -0.83
N PHE A 34 11.31 18.63 -0.04
CA PHE A 34 12.43 17.80 -0.53
C PHE A 34 12.02 16.35 -0.83
N HIS A 35 10.96 15.82 -0.21
CA HIS A 35 10.41 14.49 -0.53
C HIS A 35 9.53 14.49 -1.79
N MET A 36 9.04 15.63 -2.24
CA MET A 36 8.05 15.74 -3.30
C MET A 36 8.61 15.72 -4.74
N ASN A 37 9.90 15.56 -4.97
CA ASN A 37 10.40 15.65 -6.35
C ASN A 37 11.48 14.64 -6.77
N LYS A 38 11.54 13.47 -6.15
CA LYS A 38 12.33 12.38 -6.71
C LYS A 38 11.40 11.36 -7.35
N GLN A 39 11.04 11.60 -8.61
CA GLN A 39 10.30 10.62 -9.39
C GLN A 39 11.01 9.26 -9.31
N ALA A 40 10.28 8.23 -8.90
CA ALA A 40 10.82 6.88 -8.80
C ALA A 40 11.36 6.45 -10.18
N LYS A 41 12.58 5.90 -10.21
CA LYS A 41 13.17 5.38 -11.46
C LYS A 41 12.55 4.06 -11.90
N ASN A 42 11.79 3.42 -11.03
CA ASN A 42 11.13 2.14 -11.27
C ASN A 42 9.64 2.27 -10.97
N THR A 43 8.82 1.79 -11.87
CA THR A 43 7.36 1.79 -11.77
C THR A 43 6.83 0.44 -12.21
N VAL A 44 5.89 -0.12 -11.46
CA VAL A 44 5.24 -1.38 -11.81
C VAL A 44 4.20 -1.13 -12.91
N CYS A 45 4.30 -1.84 -14.03
CA CYS A 45 3.29 -1.82 -15.07
C CYS A 45 2.32 -2.98 -14.89
N LEU A 46 1.03 -2.68 -14.78
CA LEU A 46 -0.05 -3.67 -14.76
C LEU A 46 -0.85 -3.57 -16.06
N TRP A 47 -0.97 -4.70 -16.76
CA TRP A 47 -1.74 -4.78 -18.00
C TRP A 47 -3.21 -5.01 -17.71
N TYR A 48 -4.09 -4.23 -18.35
CA TYR A 48 -5.54 -4.39 -18.31
C TYR A 48 -6.11 -4.45 -19.73
N GLU A 49 -7.25 -5.08 -19.87
CA GLU A 49 -7.98 -5.02 -21.13
C GLU A 49 -8.43 -3.58 -21.43
N LYS A 50 -9.14 -2.95 -20.47
CA LYS A 50 -9.64 -1.55 -20.57
C LYS A 50 -9.96 -0.89 -19.23
N ASP A 51 -9.74 -1.59 -18.13
CA ASP A 51 -10.27 -1.22 -16.80
C ASP A 51 -9.20 -0.62 -15.85
N ALA A 52 -8.06 -0.15 -16.38
CA ALA A 52 -6.96 0.37 -15.57
C ALA A 52 -7.40 1.46 -14.60
N GLN A 53 -8.31 2.36 -15.01
CA GLN A 53 -8.80 3.43 -14.15
C GLN A 53 -9.67 2.87 -13.00
N ALA A 54 -10.61 1.99 -13.30
CA ALA A 54 -11.46 1.38 -12.28
C ALA A 54 -10.65 0.56 -11.25
N ALA A 55 -9.59 -0.12 -11.72
CA ALA A 55 -8.66 -0.83 -10.84
C ALA A 55 -7.89 0.14 -9.93
N ALA A 56 -7.31 1.20 -10.48
CA ALA A 56 -6.58 2.21 -9.73
C ALA A 56 -7.46 2.90 -8.67
N GLU A 57 -8.71 3.26 -9.02
CA GLU A 57 -9.68 3.84 -8.09
C GLU A 57 -10.03 2.87 -6.94
N PHE A 58 -10.21 1.59 -7.25
CA PHE A 58 -10.44 0.56 -6.24
C PHE A 58 -9.24 0.41 -5.29
N TYR A 59 -8.01 0.37 -5.80
CA TYR A 59 -6.82 0.25 -4.96
C TYR A 59 -6.62 1.48 -4.08
N ALA A 60 -6.84 2.68 -4.64
CA ALA A 60 -6.78 3.94 -3.89
C ALA A 60 -7.81 4.01 -2.76
N ALA A 61 -8.99 3.44 -2.95
CA ALA A 61 -10.04 3.39 -1.93
C ALA A 61 -9.81 2.28 -0.88
N THR A 62 -9.02 1.25 -1.22
CA THR A 62 -8.86 0.06 -0.37
C THR A 62 -7.63 0.12 0.52
N PHE A 63 -6.49 0.59 -0.01
CA PHE A 63 -5.19 0.51 0.67
C PHE A 63 -4.69 1.88 1.11
N PRO A 64 -3.96 1.96 2.25
CA PRO A 64 -3.33 3.19 2.70
C PRO A 64 -2.25 3.64 1.71
N ASP A 65 -1.87 4.91 1.76
CA ASP A 65 -0.83 5.51 0.91
C ASP A 65 -0.98 5.19 -0.59
N SER A 66 -2.24 5.05 -1.02
CA SER A 66 -2.63 4.71 -2.38
C SER A 66 -3.47 5.83 -2.98
N LYS A 67 -3.19 6.18 -4.22
CA LYS A 67 -3.90 7.27 -4.92
C LYS A 67 -3.86 7.06 -6.42
N VAL A 68 -4.87 7.60 -7.11
CA VAL A 68 -4.86 7.75 -8.58
C VAL A 68 -4.04 8.99 -8.94
N GLY A 69 -3.18 8.87 -9.93
CA GLY A 69 -2.36 9.95 -10.49
C GLY A 69 -2.88 10.44 -11.84
N ALA A 70 -1.96 10.70 -12.77
CA ALA A 70 -2.30 11.18 -14.11
C ALA A 70 -2.96 10.10 -14.97
N ILE A 71 -3.91 10.53 -15.79
CA ILE A 71 -4.60 9.70 -16.78
C ILE A 71 -4.24 10.23 -18.16
N PHE A 72 -3.73 9.35 -19.02
CA PHE A 72 -3.31 9.71 -20.36
C PHE A 72 -4.18 9.00 -21.40
N GLN A 73 -4.65 9.76 -22.36
CA GLN A 73 -5.41 9.25 -23.50
C GLN A 73 -4.48 8.86 -24.65
N ALA A 74 -4.92 7.92 -25.46
CA ALA A 74 -4.20 7.50 -26.66
C ALA A 74 -4.15 8.63 -27.69
N PRO A 75 -2.97 9.00 -28.19
CA PRO A 75 -2.83 10.05 -29.21
C PRO A 75 -3.20 9.58 -30.62
N SER A 76 -3.43 8.28 -30.81
CA SER A 76 -3.84 7.64 -32.06
C SER A 76 -4.42 6.25 -31.78
N ASP A 77 -5.00 5.61 -32.79
CA ASP A 77 -5.45 4.21 -32.71
C ASP A 77 -4.31 3.28 -32.32
N PHE A 78 -4.59 2.28 -31.47
CA PHE A 78 -3.62 1.30 -31.00
C PHE A 78 -4.28 -0.10 -30.93
N PRO A 79 -3.52 -1.21 -30.75
CA PRO A 79 -4.09 -2.56 -30.78
C PRO A 79 -5.21 -2.83 -29.78
N GLY A 80 -5.22 -2.13 -28.63
CA GLY A 80 -6.21 -2.27 -27.56
C GLY A 80 -7.37 -1.28 -27.61
N GLY A 81 -7.35 -0.25 -28.50
CA GLY A 81 -8.37 0.81 -28.49
C GLY A 81 -8.18 1.86 -29.58
N LYS A 82 -8.84 2.98 -29.41
CA LYS A 82 -8.90 4.10 -30.36
C LYS A 82 -8.24 5.36 -29.81
N GLU A 83 -7.93 6.30 -30.72
CA GLU A 83 -7.57 7.66 -30.35
C GLU A 83 -8.59 8.24 -29.35
N GLY A 84 -8.09 8.86 -28.27
CA GLY A 84 -8.90 9.44 -27.20
C GLY A 84 -9.31 8.46 -26.09
N ASP A 85 -9.17 7.15 -26.27
CA ASP A 85 -9.40 6.19 -25.18
C ASP A 85 -8.34 6.36 -24.07
N VAL A 86 -8.68 6.04 -22.84
CA VAL A 86 -7.70 5.99 -21.73
C VAL A 86 -6.67 4.90 -22.05
N LEU A 87 -5.42 5.31 -22.26
CA LEU A 87 -4.31 4.41 -22.55
C LEU A 87 -3.58 3.99 -21.26
N THR A 88 -3.19 4.95 -20.44
CA THR A 88 -2.48 4.68 -19.19
C THR A 88 -3.05 5.47 -18.04
N VAL A 89 -2.97 4.89 -16.84
CA VAL A 89 -3.36 5.51 -15.57
C VAL A 89 -2.22 5.35 -14.58
N GLU A 90 -1.67 6.44 -14.09
CA GLU A 90 -0.71 6.41 -13.00
C GLU A 90 -1.42 6.24 -11.66
N PHE A 91 -0.84 5.46 -10.76
CA PHE A 91 -1.35 5.29 -9.40
C PHE A 91 -0.27 4.80 -8.45
N THR A 92 -0.58 4.78 -7.16
CA THR A 92 0.25 4.12 -6.14
C THR A 92 -0.55 3.04 -5.42
N VAL A 93 0.14 1.99 -4.97
CA VAL A 93 -0.37 0.97 -4.05
C VAL A 93 0.56 0.92 -2.85
N CYS A 94 0.08 1.28 -1.66
CA CYS A 94 0.90 1.36 -0.44
C CYS A 94 2.24 2.08 -0.68
N GLY A 95 2.21 3.22 -1.38
CA GLY A 95 3.39 4.01 -1.74
C GLY A 95 4.21 3.49 -2.93
N VAL A 96 3.93 2.27 -3.43
CA VAL A 96 4.62 1.72 -4.61
C VAL A 96 4.07 2.37 -5.89
N PRO A 97 4.91 3.03 -6.71
CA PRO A 97 4.46 3.64 -7.94
C PRO A 97 4.12 2.58 -8.99
N CYS A 98 2.95 2.73 -9.57
CA CYS A 98 2.39 1.84 -10.58
C CYS A 98 1.82 2.65 -11.75
N PHE A 99 1.67 2.01 -12.89
CA PHE A 99 0.76 2.46 -13.92
C PHE A 99 -0.01 1.28 -14.52
N GLY A 100 -1.29 1.51 -14.80
CA GLY A 100 -2.15 0.60 -15.52
C GLY A 100 -2.13 0.92 -17.00
N LEU A 101 -1.84 -0.07 -17.82
CA LEU A 101 -1.88 0.04 -19.28
C LEU A 101 -3.13 -0.66 -19.81
N ASN A 102 -4.01 0.05 -20.47
CA ASN A 102 -5.14 -0.52 -21.22
C ASN A 102 -4.67 -1.03 -22.58
N GLY A 103 -4.05 -2.20 -22.60
CA GLY A 103 -3.43 -2.76 -23.79
C GLY A 103 -4.30 -3.74 -24.58
N GLY A 104 -5.54 -3.97 -24.13
CA GLY A 104 -6.46 -4.94 -24.75
C GLY A 104 -6.34 -6.36 -24.18
N PRO A 105 -7.02 -7.35 -24.77
CA PRO A 105 -7.21 -8.68 -24.20
C PRO A 105 -6.03 -9.65 -24.40
N PHE A 106 -4.88 -9.17 -24.84
CA PHE A 106 -3.77 -10.03 -25.29
C PHE A 106 -3.01 -10.71 -24.14
N PHE A 107 -2.92 -10.05 -22.99
CA PHE A 107 -2.21 -10.59 -21.82
C PHE A 107 -3.12 -10.62 -20.61
N LYS A 108 -3.01 -11.69 -19.82
CA LYS A 108 -3.75 -11.85 -18.57
C LYS A 108 -2.80 -11.84 -17.39
N GLN A 109 -3.29 -11.35 -16.26
CA GLN A 109 -2.60 -11.44 -14.98
C GLN A 109 -2.40 -12.91 -14.58
N SER A 110 -1.33 -13.15 -13.85
CA SER A 110 -1.04 -14.48 -13.30
C SER A 110 -0.41 -14.35 -11.91
N GLU A 111 -0.30 -15.47 -11.21
CA GLU A 111 0.33 -15.58 -9.89
C GLU A 111 1.86 -15.36 -9.91
N ALA A 112 2.47 -15.23 -11.10
CA ALA A 112 3.89 -14.90 -11.24
C ALA A 112 4.25 -13.50 -10.72
N PHE A 113 3.24 -12.63 -10.55
CA PHE A 113 3.32 -11.34 -9.88
C PHE A 113 2.22 -11.22 -8.84
N SER A 114 2.52 -10.62 -7.70
CA SER A 114 1.53 -10.27 -6.67
C SER A 114 2.00 -9.07 -5.85
N PHE A 115 1.04 -8.31 -5.34
CA PHE A 115 1.31 -7.41 -4.23
C PHE A 115 1.17 -8.17 -2.91
N GLN A 116 2.19 -8.08 -2.03
CA GLN A 116 2.08 -8.53 -0.66
C GLN A 116 1.77 -7.35 0.24
N ILE A 117 0.62 -7.40 0.92
CA ILE A 117 0.17 -6.37 1.84
C ILE A 117 0.30 -6.91 3.26
N ALA A 118 1.19 -6.30 4.03
CA ALA A 118 1.32 -6.61 5.45
C ALA A 118 0.13 -6.04 6.22
N THR A 119 -0.40 -6.80 7.20
CA THR A 119 -1.47 -6.35 8.09
C THR A 119 -1.07 -6.51 9.55
N ASP A 120 -1.56 -5.61 10.41
CA ASP A 120 -1.16 -5.57 11.81
C ASP A 120 -2.02 -6.46 12.72
N ASN A 121 -3.25 -6.77 12.29
CA ASN A 121 -4.22 -7.55 13.07
C ASN A 121 -5.26 -8.23 12.17
N GLN A 122 -6.18 -9.01 12.80
CA GLN A 122 -7.23 -9.72 12.09
C GLN A 122 -8.23 -8.78 11.42
N GLU A 123 -8.59 -7.67 12.07
CA GLU A 123 -9.55 -6.71 11.53
C GLU A 123 -9.05 -6.11 10.20
N GLU A 124 -7.78 -5.74 10.15
CA GLU A 124 -7.16 -5.22 8.95
C GLU A 124 -7.04 -6.29 7.85
N THR A 125 -6.65 -7.52 8.23
CA THR A 125 -6.62 -8.68 7.34
C THR A 125 -8.00 -8.92 6.73
N ASP A 126 -9.04 -8.93 7.55
CA ASP A 126 -10.42 -9.13 7.10
C ASP A 126 -10.89 -8.00 6.19
N ARG A 127 -10.55 -6.75 6.51
CA ARG A 127 -10.92 -5.58 5.73
C ARG A 127 -10.39 -5.68 4.29
N TYR A 128 -9.10 -5.94 4.10
CA TYR A 128 -8.50 -6.01 2.77
C TYR A 128 -8.93 -7.26 2.02
N TRP A 129 -8.96 -8.42 2.69
CA TRP A 129 -9.44 -9.65 2.09
C TRP A 129 -10.87 -9.51 1.58
N ASN A 130 -11.77 -9.04 2.44
CA ASN A 130 -13.18 -8.89 2.09
C ASN A 130 -13.41 -7.82 1.02
N ALA A 131 -12.62 -6.73 1.00
CA ALA A 131 -12.70 -5.72 -0.05
C ALA A 131 -12.34 -6.32 -1.42
N ILE A 132 -11.27 -7.11 -1.50
CA ILE A 132 -10.82 -7.72 -2.76
C ILE A 132 -11.80 -8.79 -3.22
N VAL A 133 -12.10 -9.77 -2.36
CA VAL A 133 -12.96 -10.93 -2.70
C VAL A 133 -14.40 -10.48 -2.91
N GLY A 134 -14.91 -9.58 -2.04
CA GLY A 134 -16.28 -9.06 -2.13
C GLY A 134 -16.53 -8.18 -3.36
N ASN A 135 -15.47 -7.64 -3.98
CA ASN A 135 -15.56 -6.88 -5.24
C ASN A 135 -15.47 -7.77 -6.50
N GLY A 136 -15.82 -9.02 -6.40
CA GLY A 136 -15.78 -9.97 -7.51
C GLY A 136 -14.44 -10.67 -7.69
N GLY A 137 -13.59 -10.63 -6.67
CA GLY A 137 -12.34 -11.36 -6.60
C GLY A 137 -12.51 -12.83 -6.27
N GLN A 138 -11.40 -13.55 -6.14
CA GLN A 138 -11.35 -14.98 -5.88
C GLN A 138 -10.41 -15.30 -4.73
N GLU A 139 -10.86 -16.11 -3.80
CA GLU A 139 -10.01 -16.66 -2.74
C GLU A 139 -9.03 -17.71 -3.29
N SER A 140 -7.86 -17.78 -2.67
CA SER A 140 -6.88 -18.84 -2.86
C SER A 140 -6.27 -19.25 -1.52
N ALA A 141 -5.32 -20.19 -1.52
CA ALA A 141 -4.69 -20.70 -0.32
C ALA A 141 -3.66 -19.74 0.27
N CYS A 142 -3.33 -19.90 1.57
CA CYS A 142 -2.18 -19.29 2.25
C CYS A 142 -2.16 -17.76 2.22
N GLY A 143 -3.32 -17.11 2.33
CA GLY A 143 -3.42 -15.64 2.31
C GLY A 143 -3.43 -15.04 0.90
N TRP A 144 -3.42 -15.85 -0.14
CA TRP A 144 -3.52 -15.39 -1.51
C TRP A 144 -4.98 -15.19 -1.94
N CYS A 145 -5.20 -14.16 -2.72
CA CYS A 145 -6.46 -13.93 -3.43
C CYS A 145 -6.19 -13.19 -4.75
N LYS A 146 -7.19 -13.13 -5.61
CA LYS A 146 -7.18 -12.32 -6.83
C LYS A 146 -8.28 -11.29 -6.77
N ASP A 147 -8.03 -10.12 -7.33
CA ASP A 147 -9.11 -9.19 -7.58
C ASP A 147 -9.88 -9.57 -8.86
N ARG A 148 -10.94 -8.82 -9.16
CA ARG A 148 -11.78 -9.06 -10.31
C ARG A 148 -11.09 -8.87 -11.67
N TRP A 149 -9.94 -8.17 -11.67
CA TRP A 149 -9.11 -7.98 -12.87
C TRP A 149 -8.02 -9.04 -12.99
N GLY A 150 -7.93 -9.95 -12.02
CA GLY A 150 -7.00 -11.07 -11.99
C GLY A 150 -5.64 -10.76 -11.39
N VAL A 151 -5.41 -9.54 -10.88
CA VAL A 151 -4.18 -9.22 -10.14
C VAL A 151 -4.15 -10.01 -8.85
N SER A 152 -3.02 -10.63 -8.56
CA SER A 152 -2.83 -11.47 -7.37
C SER A 152 -2.36 -10.63 -6.19
N TRP A 153 -2.90 -10.95 -5.02
CA TRP A 153 -2.64 -10.31 -3.73
C TRP A 153 -2.29 -11.34 -2.69
N GLN A 154 -1.37 -10.99 -1.80
CA GLN A 154 -1.05 -11.74 -0.59
C GLN A 154 -1.39 -10.86 0.61
N ILE A 155 -2.48 -11.17 1.33
CA ILE A 155 -2.85 -10.46 2.55
C ILE A 155 -2.21 -11.20 3.71
N THR A 156 -1.12 -10.64 4.23
CA THR A 156 -0.17 -11.35 5.09
C THR A 156 -0.02 -10.65 6.43
N PRO A 157 -0.63 -11.14 7.51
CA PRO A 157 -0.41 -10.59 8.85
C PRO A 157 1.05 -10.66 9.27
N ARG A 158 1.56 -9.59 9.91
CA ARG A 158 2.95 -9.54 10.42
C ARG A 158 3.28 -10.67 11.37
N VAL A 159 2.30 -11.13 12.17
CA VAL A 159 2.48 -12.29 13.05
C VAL A 159 2.92 -13.55 12.30
N LEU A 160 2.46 -13.74 11.06
CA LEU A 160 2.90 -14.86 10.22
C LEU A 160 4.34 -14.65 9.72
N THR A 161 4.65 -13.48 9.19
CA THR A 161 6.01 -13.18 8.71
C THR A 161 7.04 -13.25 9.83
N ASP A 162 6.69 -12.77 11.02
CA ASP A 162 7.55 -12.84 12.20
C ASP A 162 7.78 -14.30 12.66
N ALA A 163 6.71 -15.11 12.64
CA ALA A 163 6.81 -16.52 12.96
C ALA A 163 7.74 -17.27 11.99
N LEU A 164 7.60 -16.99 10.70
CA LEU A 164 8.47 -17.60 9.68
C LEU A 164 9.91 -17.13 9.82
N ALA A 165 10.14 -15.86 10.15
CA ALA A 165 11.47 -15.30 10.37
C ALA A 165 12.16 -15.83 11.62
N ALA A 166 11.42 -16.28 12.64
CA ALA A 166 11.96 -16.89 13.85
C ALA A 166 12.72 -18.22 13.57
N GLY A 167 12.36 -18.91 12.49
CA GLY A 167 13.01 -20.17 12.10
C GLY A 167 12.65 -21.36 12.98
N GLY A 168 13.32 -22.47 12.78
CA GLY A 168 13.21 -23.66 13.61
C GLY A 168 11.80 -24.26 13.72
N ALA A 169 11.45 -24.73 14.92
CA ALA A 169 10.16 -25.37 15.17
C ALA A 169 8.97 -24.39 15.15
N GLU A 170 9.18 -23.13 15.53
CA GLU A 170 8.14 -22.10 15.48
C GLU A 170 7.72 -21.82 14.03
N ALA A 171 8.70 -21.56 13.15
CA ALA A 171 8.44 -21.34 11.73
C ALA A 171 7.74 -22.52 11.08
N LYS A 172 8.19 -23.75 11.41
CA LYS A 172 7.56 -24.97 10.87
C LYS A 172 6.09 -25.06 11.28
N ARG A 173 5.74 -24.86 12.56
CA ARG A 173 4.36 -24.94 13.03
C ARG A 173 3.48 -23.86 12.40
N ALA A 174 3.98 -22.60 12.32
CA ALA A 174 3.26 -21.51 11.69
C ALA A 174 3.03 -21.77 10.18
N PHE A 175 4.04 -22.30 9.49
CA PHE A 175 3.92 -22.67 8.09
C PHE A 175 2.89 -23.79 7.87
N ASP A 176 2.97 -24.88 8.67
CA ASP A 176 2.02 -25.98 8.57
C ASP A 176 0.58 -25.51 8.83
N ALA A 177 0.37 -24.59 9.79
CA ALA A 177 -0.93 -23.98 10.05
C ALA A 177 -1.41 -23.14 8.85
N MET A 178 -0.55 -22.25 8.33
CA MET A 178 -0.86 -21.42 7.15
C MET A 178 -1.28 -22.25 5.94
N MET A 179 -0.62 -23.40 5.70
CA MET A 179 -0.91 -24.27 4.55
C MET A 179 -2.32 -24.82 4.54
N THR A 180 -3.05 -24.78 5.66
CA THR A 180 -4.46 -25.22 5.76
C THR A 180 -5.47 -24.08 5.61
N MET A 181 -5.01 -22.83 5.44
CA MET A 181 -5.86 -21.65 5.42
C MET A 181 -6.07 -21.12 4.00
N GLN A 182 -7.16 -20.42 3.80
CA GLN A 182 -7.36 -19.48 2.69
C GLN A 182 -7.00 -18.08 3.20
N LYS A 183 -7.92 -17.37 3.82
CA LYS A 183 -7.61 -16.16 4.57
C LYS A 183 -6.83 -16.54 5.84
N ILE A 184 -5.78 -15.79 6.17
CA ILE A 184 -4.98 -16.07 7.36
C ILE A 184 -5.79 -15.73 8.62
N ASP A 185 -5.82 -16.69 9.55
CA ASP A 185 -6.34 -16.53 10.91
C ASP A 185 -5.18 -16.20 11.85
N VAL A 186 -5.14 -14.95 12.32
CA VAL A 186 -4.10 -14.43 13.21
C VAL A 186 -4.04 -15.25 14.52
N ALA A 187 -5.19 -15.58 15.11
CA ALA A 187 -5.23 -16.32 16.38
C ALA A 187 -4.71 -17.75 16.21
N ALA A 188 -5.01 -18.40 15.09
CA ALA A 188 -4.48 -19.73 14.78
C ALA A 188 -2.97 -19.72 14.52
N ILE A 189 -2.44 -18.70 13.85
CA ILE A 189 -0.99 -18.52 13.69
C ILE A 189 -0.32 -18.28 15.05
N GLU A 190 -0.87 -17.41 15.91
CA GLU A 190 -0.35 -17.19 17.25
C GLU A 190 -0.37 -18.46 18.12
N ALA A 191 -1.42 -19.27 18.01
CA ALA A 191 -1.49 -20.57 18.71
C ALA A 191 -0.39 -21.52 18.21
N ALA A 192 -0.21 -21.61 16.90
CA ALA A 192 0.83 -22.44 16.29
C ALA A 192 2.24 -22.02 16.70
N ARG A 193 2.51 -20.71 16.89
CA ARG A 193 3.80 -20.19 17.37
C ARG A 193 4.14 -20.71 18.76
N ARG A 194 3.15 -20.75 19.66
CA ARG A 194 3.36 -21.17 21.07
C ARG A 194 3.63 -22.67 21.23
N GLY A 195 3.09 -23.50 20.40
CA GLY A 195 3.22 -24.98 20.45
C GLY A 195 2.08 -25.64 21.15
#